data_460c6fa21021796d5b92b66f620656a1
#
_entry.id   460c6fa21021796d5b92b66f620656a1
#
_cell.length_a   1.000
_cell.length_b   1.000
_cell.length_c   1.000
_cell.angle_alpha   90.00
_cell.angle_beta   90.00
_cell.angle_gamma   90.00
#
_symmetry.space_group_name_H-M   'P 1'
#
loop_
_entity.id
_entity.type
_entity.pdbx_description
1 polymer ?
#
loop_
_entity_poly.entity_id
_entity_poly.type
_entity_poly.pdbx_seq_one_letter_code
_entity_poly.pdbx_strand_id
1 'polypeptide(L)'
;MSLDNISHLGQTGLDELVPSRYAVQVGDIEVLVISDGVLPITASTLATTTPPADLAEWLNDNFLPPEIFDWPLNVVVVRSEDRTILVDAGLGLEFPDFTRAGQTIQRLEAAGVDLDSVTDVVLTHMH
;
A
#
# COMPACT_ATOMS: atom_id res chain seq x y z
N MET A 1 -19.09 -17.31 -4.56
CA MET A 1 -18.98 -15.88 -4.88
C MET A 1 -17.56 -15.45 -4.61
N SER A 2 -16.90 -14.88 -5.60
CA SER A 2 -15.55 -14.35 -5.43
C SER A 2 -15.58 -13.17 -4.46
N LEU A 3 -14.60 -13.06 -3.55
CA LEU A 3 -14.46 -11.92 -2.63
C LEU A 3 -14.28 -10.60 -3.39
N ASP A 4 -13.74 -10.64 -4.59
CA ASP A 4 -13.53 -9.46 -5.44
C ASP A 4 -14.85 -8.80 -5.86
N ASN A 5 -15.94 -9.57 -5.97
CA ASN A 5 -17.24 -9.03 -6.32
C ASN A 5 -17.89 -8.19 -5.20
N ILE A 6 -17.45 -8.35 -3.96
CA ILE A 6 -17.99 -7.59 -2.82
C ILE A 6 -17.51 -6.13 -2.91
N SER A 7 -16.28 -5.92 -3.34
CA SER A 7 -15.68 -4.60 -3.44
C SER A 7 -16.33 -3.71 -4.53
N HIS A 8 -16.99 -4.32 -5.50
CA HIS A 8 -17.54 -3.62 -6.67
C HIS A 8 -19.02 -3.27 -6.56
N LEU A 9 -19.68 -3.65 -5.49
CA LEU A 9 -21.12 -3.46 -5.30
C LEU A 9 -21.49 -2.20 -4.48
N GLY A 10 -20.57 -1.23 -4.39
CA GLY A 10 -20.78 -0.03 -3.58
C GLY A 10 -20.79 -0.30 -2.08
N GLN A 11 -20.40 -1.49 -1.66
CA GLN A 11 -20.23 -1.84 -0.26
C GLN A 11 -18.74 -1.71 0.14
N THR A 12 -18.50 -1.55 1.44
CA THR A 12 -17.15 -1.59 1.98
C THR A 12 -16.49 -2.92 1.63
N GLY A 13 -15.42 -2.87 0.84
CA GLY A 13 -14.65 -4.05 0.48
C GLY A 13 -13.83 -4.59 1.66
N LEU A 14 -13.27 -5.78 1.50
CA LEU A 14 -12.45 -6.39 2.55
C LEU A 14 -11.23 -5.53 2.91
N ASP A 15 -10.65 -4.83 1.94
CA ASP A 15 -9.53 -3.95 2.16
C ASP A 15 -9.88 -2.74 3.05
N GLU A 16 -11.15 -2.34 3.07
CA GLU A 16 -11.65 -1.26 3.93
C GLU A 16 -11.79 -1.69 5.39
N LEU A 17 -11.79 -2.97 5.67
CA LEU A 17 -11.83 -3.52 7.03
C LEU A 17 -10.45 -3.57 7.68
N VAL A 18 -9.39 -3.37 6.90
CA VAL A 18 -8.01 -3.34 7.37
C VAL A 18 -7.61 -1.87 7.59
N PRO A 19 -6.93 -1.55 8.70
CA PRO A 19 -6.43 -0.20 8.92
C PRO A 19 -5.58 0.28 7.73
N SER A 20 -5.94 1.42 7.15
CA SER A 20 -5.25 1.99 5.99
C SER A 20 -4.18 3.02 6.38
N ARG A 21 -4.03 3.30 7.67
CA ARG A 21 -3.07 4.28 8.18
C ARG A 21 -2.52 3.89 9.54
N TYR A 22 -1.28 4.31 9.80
CA TYR A 22 -0.62 4.13 11.08
C TYR A 22 0.27 5.32 11.37
N ALA A 23 0.14 5.91 12.56
CA ALA A 23 0.92 7.07 12.97
C ALA A 23 1.95 6.69 14.02
N VAL A 24 3.17 7.22 13.86
CA VAL A 24 4.28 7.04 14.80
C VAL A 24 4.87 8.42 15.11
N GLN A 25 5.13 8.66 16.40
CA GLN A 25 5.85 9.85 16.83
C GLN A 25 7.33 9.48 17.04
N VAL A 26 8.23 10.23 16.41
CA VAL A 26 9.69 10.08 16.56
C VAL A 26 10.26 11.41 17.02
N GLY A 27 10.43 11.58 18.32
CA GLY A 27 10.76 12.88 18.90
C GLY A 27 9.64 13.90 18.60
N ASP A 28 9.98 15.00 17.95
CA ASP A 28 9.02 16.03 17.54
C ASP A 28 8.49 15.80 16.10
N ILE A 29 8.88 14.72 15.47
CA ILE A 29 8.49 14.39 14.11
C ILE A 29 7.31 13.40 14.14
N GLU A 30 6.23 13.75 13.43
CA GLU A 30 5.12 12.85 13.16
C GLU A 30 5.38 12.09 11.85
N VAL A 31 5.28 10.78 11.91
CA VAL A 31 5.38 9.90 10.75
C VAL A 31 4.05 9.18 10.58
N LEU A 32 3.42 9.37 9.43
CA LEU A 32 2.15 8.75 9.09
C LEU A 32 2.36 7.80 7.90
N VAL A 33 2.12 6.52 8.11
CA VAL A 33 2.14 5.52 7.04
C VAL A 33 0.74 5.37 6.48
N ILE A 34 0.60 5.52 5.17
CA ILE A 34 -0.66 5.39 4.44
C ILE A 34 -0.55 4.23 3.46
N SER A 35 -1.48 3.30 3.52
CA SER A 35 -1.58 2.24 2.52
C SER A 35 -2.11 2.80 1.19
N ASP A 36 -1.38 2.61 0.12
CA ASP A 36 -1.90 2.86 -1.24
C ASP A 36 -2.81 1.73 -1.73
N GLY A 37 -2.78 0.61 -1.03
CA GLY A 37 -3.48 -0.62 -1.37
C GLY A 37 -2.52 -1.77 -1.55
N VAL A 38 -2.93 -2.74 -2.35
CA VAL A 38 -2.16 -3.95 -2.59
C VAL A 38 -2.10 -4.29 -4.08
N LEU A 39 -0.99 -4.90 -4.49
CA LEU A 39 -0.86 -5.57 -5.78
C LEU A 39 -0.94 -7.08 -5.55
N PRO A 40 -1.98 -7.75 -6.04
CA PRO A 40 -2.01 -9.21 -6.05
C PRO A 40 -1.04 -9.71 -7.11
N ILE A 41 0.06 -10.31 -6.67
CA ILE A 41 1.13 -10.81 -7.54
C ILE A 41 1.51 -12.23 -7.17
N THR A 42 2.11 -12.96 -8.12
CA THR A 42 2.71 -14.25 -7.81
C THR A 42 4.02 -14.07 -7.06
N ALA A 43 4.25 -14.89 -6.06
CA ALA A 43 5.48 -14.81 -5.27
C ALA A 43 6.75 -15.02 -6.12
N SER A 44 6.66 -15.82 -7.18
CA SER A 44 7.74 -16.05 -8.14
C SER A 44 8.17 -14.79 -8.91
N THR A 45 7.32 -13.78 -8.99
CA THR A 45 7.66 -12.48 -9.58
C THR A 45 8.75 -11.77 -8.79
N LEU A 46 8.76 -11.95 -7.47
CA LEU A 46 9.77 -11.35 -6.57
C LEU A 46 10.92 -12.31 -6.30
N ALA A 47 10.62 -13.60 -6.09
CA ALA A 47 11.60 -14.62 -5.74
C ALA A 47 12.06 -15.39 -7.00
N THR A 48 12.63 -14.68 -7.96
CA THR A 48 12.95 -15.21 -9.30
C THR A 48 14.02 -16.32 -9.30
N THR A 49 14.83 -16.40 -8.26
CA THR A 49 15.94 -17.37 -8.17
C THR A 49 15.64 -18.53 -7.22
N THR A 50 14.51 -18.53 -6.55
CA THR A 50 14.12 -19.59 -5.62
C THR A 50 13.40 -20.71 -6.36
N PRO A 51 13.79 -21.99 -6.17
CA PRO A 51 13.07 -23.12 -6.75
C PRO A 51 11.59 -23.11 -6.34
N PRO A 52 10.66 -23.42 -7.23
CA PRO A 52 9.22 -23.33 -6.94
C PRO A 52 8.76 -24.13 -5.72
N ALA A 53 9.33 -25.32 -5.50
CA ALA A 53 8.99 -26.17 -4.35
C ALA A 53 9.43 -25.53 -3.02
N ASP A 54 10.62 -24.95 -3.00
CA ASP A 54 11.17 -24.28 -1.81
C ASP A 54 10.38 -23.00 -1.50
N LEU A 55 9.99 -22.27 -2.53
CA LEU A 55 9.16 -21.08 -2.38
C LEU A 55 7.78 -21.43 -1.81
N ALA A 56 7.15 -22.49 -2.33
CA ALA A 56 5.84 -22.95 -1.84
C ALA A 56 5.91 -23.39 -0.38
N GLU A 57 6.96 -24.09 0.02
CA GLU A 57 7.18 -24.49 1.41
C GLU A 57 7.35 -23.25 2.31
N TRP A 58 8.18 -22.32 1.91
CA TRP A 58 8.41 -21.08 2.67
C TRP A 58 7.13 -20.25 2.82
N LEU A 59 6.34 -20.11 1.76
CA LEU A 59 5.06 -19.41 1.80
C LEU A 59 4.10 -20.08 2.79
N ASN A 60 3.99 -21.41 2.72
CA ASN A 60 3.15 -22.18 3.63
C ASN A 60 3.58 -22.01 5.09
N ASP A 61 4.86 -22.07 5.37
CA ASP A 61 5.42 -21.93 6.72
C ASP A 61 5.20 -20.53 7.32
N ASN A 62 5.03 -19.54 6.45
CA ASN A 62 4.75 -18.16 6.83
C ASN A 62 3.27 -17.77 6.71
N PHE A 63 2.39 -18.76 6.52
CA PHE A 63 0.94 -18.55 6.39
C PHE A 63 0.56 -17.61 5.25
N LEU A 64 1.35 -17.60 4.20
CA LEU A 64 1.10 -16.80 2.99
C LEU A 64 0.45 -17.68 1.91
N PRO A 65 -0.38 -17.06 1.04
CA PRO A 65 -0.99 -17.79 -0.08
C PRO A 65 0.10 -18.36 -1.00
N PRO A 66 -0.07 -19.62 -1.47
CA PRO A 66 0.98 -20.29 -2.24
C PRO A 66 1.15 -19.78 -3.67
N GLU A 67 0.13 -19.15 -4.23
CA GLU A 67 0.14 -18.73 -5.64
C GLU A 67 0.21 -17.20 -5.77
N ILE A 68 -0.80 -16.51 -5.26
CA ILE A 68 -0.91 -15.07 -5.35
C ILE A 68 -0.98 -14.51 -3.93
N PHE A 69 -0.17 -13.53 -3.64
CA PHE A 69 -0.24 -12.80 -2.37
C PHE A 69 -0.44 -11.30 -2.61
N ASP A 70 -1.00 -10.64 -1.63
CA ASP A 70 -1.24 -9.22 -1.65
C ASP A 70 0.03 -8.46 -1.24
N TRP A 71 0.75 -7.95 -2.22
CA TRP A 71 1.93 -7.14 -1.97
C TRP A 71 1.51 -5.73 -1.55
N PRO A 72 1.76 -5.33 -0.29
CA PRO A 72 1.32 -4.03 0.20
C PRO A 72 2.16 -2.90 -0.38
N LEU A 73 1.50 -1.83 -0.77
CA LEU A 73 2.11 -0.58 -1.18
C LEU A 73 1.83 0.47 -0.11
N ASN A 74 2.86 1.18 0.30
CA ASN A 74 2.73 2.21 1.32
C ASN A 74 3.42 3.49 0.88
N VAL A 75 2.84 4.62 1.26
CA VAL A 75 3.47 5.92 1.21
C VAL A 75 3.62 6.45 2.63
N VAL A 76 4.55 7.36 2.83
CA VAL A 76 4.84 7.91 4.16
C VAL A 76 4.72 9.42 4.12
N VAL A 77 4.03 9.99 5.10
CA VAL A 77 3.99 11.43 5.33
C VAL A 77 4.82 11.74 6.57
N VAL A 78 5.77 12.65 6.43
CA VAL A 78 6.58 13.14 7.53
C VAL A 78 6.23 14.60 7.77
N ARG A 79 5.80 14.90 8.99
CA ARG A 79 5.54 16.27 9.42
C ARG A 79 6.60 16.71 10.42
N SER A 80 7.31 17.77 10.07
CA SER A 80 8.35 18.36 10.88
C SER A 80 8.32 19.87 10.73
N GLU A 81 8.06 20.57 11.81
CA GLU A 81 7.92 22.03 11.83
C GLU A 81 6.85 22.49 10.81
N ASP A 82 7.24 23.27 9.81
CA ASP A 82 6.39 23.80 8.75
C ASP A 82 6.39 22.95 7.47
N ARG A 83 7.08 21.79 7.49
CA ARG A 83 7.20 20.88 6.33
C ARG A 83 6.27 19.69 6.45
N THR A 84 5.60 19.39 5.36
CA THR A 84 4.86 18.16 5.14
C THR A 84 5.48 17.43 3.94
N ILE A 85 6.20 16.36 4.20
CA ILE A 85 6.99 15.65 3.22
C ILE A 85 6.28 14.34 2.89
N LEU A 86 5.97 14.13 1.62
CA LEU A 86 5.42 12.87 1.13
C LEU A 86 6.56 12.02 0.56
N VAL A 87 6.75 10.83 1.10
CA VAL A 87 7.71 9.85 0.58
C VAL A 87 6.96 8.83 -0.26
N ASP A 88 7.26 8.80 -1.54
CA ASP A 88 6.52 8.17 -2.62
C ASP A 88 5.11 8.74 -2.82
N ALA A 89 4.51 8.45 -3.95
CA ALA A 89 3.22 9.02 -4.33
C ALA A 89 2.14 7.96 -4.63
N GLY A 90 2.44 6.69 -4.37
CA GLY A 90 1.55 5.57 -4.69
C GLY A 90 1.55 5.20 -6.17
N LEU A 91 0.68 4.27 -6.52
CA LEU A 91 0.58 3.74 -7.89
C LEU A 91 -0.15 4.71 -8.85
N GLY A 92 -1.05 5.52 -8.33
CA GLY A 92 -1.94 6.35 -9.14
C GLY A 92 -3.08 5.55 -9.76
N LEU A 93 -3.82 6.19 -10.66
CA LEU A 93 -4.99 5.62 -11.32
C LEU A 93 -4.73 5.19 -12.77
N GLU A 94 -3.48 5.21 -13.20
CA GLU A 94 -3.09 4.91 -14.58
C GLU A 94 -3.07 3.41 -14.90
N PHE A 95 -3.22 2.57 -13.89
CA PHE A 95 -3.16 1.11 -14.01
C PHE A 95 -4.52 0.50 -13.67
N PRO A 96 -5.48 0.48 -14.61
CA PRO A 96 -6.85 0.05 -14.33
C PRO A 96 -6.97 -1.42 -13.92
N ASP A 97 -5.97 -2.25 -14.23
CA ASP A 97 -5.95 -3.67 -13.84
C ASP A 97 -5.65 -3.86 -12.33
N PHE A 98 -5.08 -2.86 -11.68
CA PHE A 98 -4.76 -2.90 -10.27
C PHE A 98 -5.82 -2.18 -9.42
N THR A 99 -7.01 -2.74 -9.39
CA THR A 99 -8.19 -2.12 -8.77
C THR A 99 -8.09 -1.96 -7.25
N ARG A 100 -7.15 -2.65 -6.60
CA ARG A 100 -6.95 -2.62 -5.15
C ARG A 100 -5.78 -1.73 -4.71
N ALA A 101 -5.18 -0.97 -5.62
CA ALA A 101 -4.12 -0.01 -5.37
C ALA A 101 -4.51 1.37 -5.90
N GLY A 102 -3.62 2.35 -5.78
CA GLY A 102 -3.86 3.71 -6.26
C GLY A 102 -4.77 4.53 -5.35
N GLN A 103 -4.83 4.24 -4.07
CA GLN A 103 -5.73 4.88 -3.12
C GLN A 103 -5.07 5.97 -2.27
N THR A 104 -3.84 6.35 -2.58
CA THR A 104 -3.06 7.30 -1.77
C THR A 104 -3.78 8.60 -1.54
N ILE A 105 -4.27 9.27 -2.58
CA ILE A 105 -4.92 10.58 -2.46
C ILE A 105 -6.16 10.51 -1.57
N GLN A 106 -7.05 9.57 -1.86
CA GLN A 106 -8.27 9.38 -1.08
C GLN A 106 -7.98 9.09 0.39
N ARG A 107 -6.97 8.29 0.67
CA ARG A 107 -6.60 7.92 2.03
C ARG A 107 -5.81 9.01 2.76
N LEU A 108 -5.02 9.82 2.07
CA LEU A 108 -4.43 11.02 2.64
C LEU A 108 -5.52 12.01 3.10
N GLU A 109 -6.49 12.29 2.25
CA GLU A 109 -7.63 13.15 2.57
C GLU A 109 -8.42 12.60 3.76
N ALA A 110 -8.73 11.31 3.77
CA ALA A 110 -9.40 10.64 4.89
C ALA A 110 -8.59 10.69 6.19
N ALA A 111 -7.27 10.75 6.10
CA ALA A 111 -6.37 10.91 7.24
C ALA A 111 -6.22 12.37 7.70
N GLY A 112 -6.89 13.33 7.04
CA GLY A 112 -6.81 14.74 7.35
C GLY A 112 -5.53 15.41 6.85
N VAL A 113 -4.87 14.83 5.85
CA VAL A 113 -3.72 15.44 5.19
C VAL A 113 -4.22 16.28 4.03
N ASP A 114 -4.07 17.60 4.15
CA ASP A 114 -4.35 18.52 3.05
C ASP A 114 -3.25 18.40 2.00
N LEU A 115 -3.62 18.05 0.78
CA LEU A 115 -2.67 17.88 -0.33
C LEU A 115 -1.94 19.19 -0.65
N ASP A 116 -2.62 20.32 -0.50
CA ASP A 116 -2.01 21.64 -0.73
C ASP A 116 -0.97 21.98 0.35
N SER A 117 -0.96 21.27 1.49
CA SER A 117 0.04 21.44 2.54
C SER A 117 1.34 20.70 2.28
N VAL A 118 1.37 19.79 1.31
CA VAL A 118 2.59 19.03 0.97
C VAL A 118 3.65 19.98 0.41
N THR A 119 4.78 20.07 1.10
CA THR A 119 5.88 20.95 0.72
C THR A 119 6.92 20.25 -0.14
N ASP A 120 7.07 18.96 0.01
CA ASP A 120 8.10 18.16 -0.66
C ASP A 120 7.56 16.78 -1.00
N VAL A 121 8.00 16.26 -2.12
CA VAL A 121 7.80 14.86 -2.50
C VAL A 121 9.16 14.20 -2.72
N VAL A 122 9.41 13.11 -2.02
CA VAL A 122 10.63 12.32 -2.15
C VAL A 122 10.30 11.00 -2.80
N LEU A 123 10.92 10.70 -3.91
CA LEU A 123 10.77 9.39 -4.58
C LEU A 123 11.88 8.46 -4.12
N THR A 124 11.54 7.29 -3.60
CA THR A 124 12.51 6.28 -3.20
C THR A 124 13.15 5.61 -4.41
N HIS A 125 12.42 5.52 -5.50
CA HIS A 125 12.85 4.94 -6.76
C HIS A 125 12.01 5.50 -7.91
N MET A 126 12.47 5.28 -9.12
CA MET A 126 11.79 5.68 -10.34
C MET A 126 11.55 4.46 -11.23
N HIS A 127 10.36 4.39 -11.73
CA HIS A 127 9.97 3.38 -12.73
C HIS A 127 10.15 3.88 -14.15
#